data_4fac6228740b6709757680134bdb7646
#
_entry.id   4fac6228740b6709757680134bdb7646
#
_cell.length_a   1.000
_cell.length_b   1.000
_cell.length_c   1.000
_cell.angle_alpha   90.00
_cell.angle_beta   90.00
_cell.angle_gamma   90.00
#
_symmetry.space_group_name_H-M   'P 1'
#
loop_
_entity.id
_entity.type
_entity.pdbx_description
1 polymer ?
#
loop_
_entity_poly.entity_id
_entity_poly.type
_entity_poly.pdbx_seq_one_letter_code
_entity_poly.pdbx_strand_id
1 'polypeptide(L)'
;MRNLFVLLCTLSLLVACQPKDPVRIALEQYAKEHMENPSTYEFANMSMRHNYTYLEDLVTYKVGLEGLAAKAADKTPYEKEIEKVEDLMFDLGNEVACFDQTLYYWFKGGSSGQMKLQSFVIGRFTPDGEVITITTDSKTLPTYPALQILKDRGDL
;
A
#
# COMPACT_ATOMS: atom_id res chain seq x y z
N MET A 1 -16.29 46.72 -11.28
CA MET A 1 -15.64 45.69 -12.10
C MET A 1 -14.24 45.37 -11.66
N ARG A 2 -13.41 46.32 -11.19
CA ARG A 2 -12.00 46.09 -10.76
C ARG A 2 -11.87 45.17 -9.53
N ASN A 3 -12.82 45.20 -8.59
CA ASN A 3 -12.79 44.39 -7.38
C ASN A 3 -13.22 42.92 -7.60
N LEU A 4 -14.01 42.66 -8.64
CA LEU A 4 -14.45 41.31 -9.01
C LEU A 4 -13.28 40.50 -9.63
N PHE A 5 -12.40 41.19 -10.39
CA PHE A 5 -11.24 40.58 -11.02
C PHE A 5 -10.16 40.16 -9.99
N VAL A 6 -9.95 40.98 -8.95
CA VAL A 6 -9.02 40.67 -7.86
C VAL A 6 -9.54 39.49 -7.04
N LEU A 7 -10.86 39.39 -6.81
CA LEU A 7 -11.46 38.26 -6.08
C LEU A 7 -11.33 36.94 -6.86
N LEU A 8 -11.48 36.99 -8.20
CA LEU A 8 -11.33 35.81 -9.06
C LEU A 8 -9.88 35.32 -9.11
N CYS A 9 -8.91 36.24 -9.15
CA CYS A 9 -7.49 35.88 -9.13
C CYS A 9 -7.03 35.30 -7.78
N THR A 10 -7.58 35.76 -6.66
CA THR A 10 -7.27 35.21 -5.34
C THR A 10 -7.89 33.82 -5.12
N LEU A 11 -9.08 33.54 -5.67
CA LEU A 11 -9.68 32.20 -5.62
C LEU A 11 -8.88 31.18 -6.47
N SER A 12 -8.35 31.59 -7.63
CA SER A 12 -7.55 30.69 -8.48
C SER A 12 -6.18 30.35 -7.87
N LEU A 13 -5.61 31.22 -7.03
CA LEU A 13 -4.36 30.93 -6.30
C LEU A 13 -4.54 29.96 -5.12
N LEU A 14 -5.74 29.92 -4.53
CA LEU A 14 -6.03 28.98 -3.42
C LEU A 14 -6.23 27.53 -3.89
N VAL A 15 -6.61 27.31 -5.17
CA VAL A 15 -6.76 25.97 -5.75
C VAL A 15 -5.41 25.34 -6.12
N ALA A 16 -4.34 26.15 -6.26
CA ALA A 16 -3.02 25.68 -6.69
C ALA A 16 -2.14 25.09 -5.57
N CYS A 17 -2.58 25.18 -4.30
CA CYS A 17 -1.82 24.70 -3.13
C CYS A 17 -2.58 23.63 -2.33
N GLN A 18 -3.20 22.65 -2.98
CA GLN A 18 -3.56 21.44 -2.24
C GLN A 18 -2.26 20.68 -1.94
N PRO A 19 -1.97 20.37 -0.66
CA PRO A 19 -0.83 19.54 -0.32
C PRO A 19 -0.95 18.22 -1.08
N LYS A 20 0.10 17.86 -1.82
CA LYS A 20 0.12 16.56 -2.51
C LYS A 20 -0.04 15.47 -1.46
N ASP A 21 -0.87 14.47 -1.75
CA ASP A 21 -1.03 13.27 -0.94
C ASP A 21 0.38 12.68 -0.62
N PRO A 22 0.74 12.48 0.66
CA PRO A 22 2.04 11.96 1.06
C PRO A 22 2.34 10.59 0.41
N VAL A 23 1.33 9.76 0.22
CA VAL A 23 1.45 8.48 -0.50
C VAL A 23 1.90 8.71 -1.94
N ARG A 24 1.29 9.66 -2.63
CA ARG A 24 1.69 10.04 -3.99
C ARG A 24 3.12 10.56 -4.03
N ILE A 25 3.52 11.39 -3.08
CA ILE A 25 4.88 11.93 -3.00
C ILE A 25 5.90 10.79 -2.88
N ALA A 26 5.67 9.84 -1.97
CA ALA A 26 6.55 8.70 -1.76
C ALA A 26 6.68 7.83 -3.01
N LEU A 27 5.57 7.53 -3.70
CA LEU A 27 5.57 6.75 -4.94
C LEU A 27 6.26 7.48 -6.08
N GLU A 28 6.03 8.80 -6.25
CA GLU A 28 6.70 9.61 -7.27
C GLU A 28 8.21 9.70 -7.02
N GLN A 29 8.63 9.84 -5.77
CA GLN A 29 10.04 9.87 -5.39
C GLN A 29 10.71 8.54 -5.73
N TYR A 30 10.13 7.42 -5.29
CA TYR A 30 10.66 6.09 -5.59
C TYR A 30 10.75 5.84 -7.10
N ALA A 31 9.72 6.20 -7.87
CA ALA A 31 9.73 6.06 -9.32
C ALA A 31 10.91 6.80 -9.95
N LYS A 32 11.14 8.06 -9.54
CA LYS A 32 12.23 8.89 -10.07
C LYS A 32 13.63 8.39 -9.69
N GLU A 33 13.77 7.83 -8.48
CA GLU A 33 15.04 7.26 -8.01
C GLU A 33 15.44 5.98 -8.74
N HIS A 34 14.46 5.23 -9.29
CA HIS A 34 14.69 3.95 -9.95
C HIS A 34 14.58 4.00 -11.48
N MET A 35 14.39 5.17 -12.08
CA MET A 35 14.35 5.31 -13.54
C MET A 35 15.66 5.91 -14.09
N GLU A 36 16.06 5.47 -15.29
CA GLU A 36 17.31 5.92 -15.93
C GLU A 36 17.36 7.43 -16.17
N ASN A 37 16.22 8.03 -16.50
CA ASN A 37 16.13 9.47 -16.80
C ASN A 37 14.96 10.13 -16.04
N PRO A 38 15.17 10.54 -14.77
CA PRO A 38 14.13 11.12 -13.92
C PRO A 38 13.49 12.40 -14.49
N SER A 39 14.22 13.15 -15.34
CA SER A 39 13.71 14.38 -15.94
C SER A 39 12.59 14.16 -16.96
N THR A 40 12.40 12.91 -17.41
CA THR A 40 11.35 12.53 -18.36
C THR A 40 10.10 11.96 -17.70
N TYR A 41 10.08 11.93 -16.36
CA TYR A 41 8.93 11.48 -15.59
C TYR A 41 7.70 12.35 -15.87
N GLU A 42 6.58 11.70 -16.16
CA GLU A 42 5.27 12.32 -16.35
C GLU A 42 4.22 11.48 -15.63
N PHE A 43 3.57 12.07 -14.65
CA PHE A 43 2.48 11.40 -13.92
C PHE A 43 1.34 11.01 -14.88
N ALA A 44 0.84 9.77 -14.76
CA ALA A 44 -0.32 9.30 -15.51
C ALA A 44 -1.57 9.25 -14.62
N ASN A 45 -1.60 8.33 -13.67
CA ASN A 45 -2.70 8.18 -12.71
C ASN A 45 -2.27 7.39 -11.47
N MET A 46 -3.19 7.29 -10.49
CA MET A 46 -3.07 6.38 -9.35
C MET A 46 -4.28 5.45 -9.31
N SER A 47 -4.06 4.20 -8.87
CA SER A 47 -5.17 3.28 -8.56
C SER A 47 -5.97 3.76 -7.34
N MET A 48 -7.16 3.19 -7.14
CA MET A 48 -7.83 3.24 -5.85
C MET A 48 -7.01 2.47 -4.81
N ARG A 49 -7.18 2.81 -3.54
CA ARG A 49 -6.60 2.06 -2.41
C ARG A 49 -7.21 0.67 -2.35
N HIS A 50 -6.36 -0.33 -2.18
CA HIS A 50 -6.77 -1.70 -1.88
C HIS A 50 -6.44 -1.99 -0.43
N ASN A 51 -7.45 -1.99 0.43
CA ASN A 51 -7.27 -2.18 1.86
C ASN A 51 -7.17 -3.67 2.20
N TYR A 52 -6.32 -4.00 3.16
CA TYR A 52 -6.20 -5.31 3.79
C TYR A 52 -6.63 -5.20 5.25
N THR A 53 -7.55 -6.06 5.68
CA THR A 53 -8.02 -6.12 7.06
C THR A 53 -7.29 -7.23 7.83
N TYR A 54 -7.17 -7.06 9.16
CA TYR A 54 -6.62 -8.13 9.99
C TYR A 54 -7.47 -9.39 9.93
N LEU A 55 -8.80 -9.24 9.90
CA LEU A 55 -9.74 -10.35 9.94
C LEU A 55 -9.53 -11.34 8.78
N GLU A 56 -9.36 -10.84 7.55
CA GLU A 56 -9.21 -11.70 6.37
C GLU A 56 -7.99 -12.61 6.45
N ASP A 57 -6.86 -12.04 6.87
CA ASP A 57 -5.62 -12.80 7.00
C ASP A 57 -5.65 -13.76 8.21
N LEU A 58 -6.22 -13.32 9.36
CA LEU A 58 -6.35 -14.14 10.55
C LEU A 58 -7.28 -15.35 10.34
N VAL A 59 -8.41 -15.16 9.63
CA VAL A 59 -9.30 -16.27 9.26
C VAL A 59 -8.54 -17.31 8.43
N THR A 60 -7.79 -16.87 7.44
CA THR A 60 -7.00 -17.80 6.60
C THR A 60 -5.95 -18.54 7.41
N TYR A 61 -5.25 -17.84 8.31
CA TYR A 61 -4.25 -18.44 9.19
C TYR A 61 -4.86 -19.46 10.15
N LYS A 62 -5.99 -19.13 10.78
CA LYS A 62 -6.74 -20.05 11.66
C LYS A 62 -7.12 -21.34 10.95
N VAL A 63 -7.69 -21.26 9.74
CA VAL A 63 -8.05 -22.44 8.94
C VAL A 63 -6.80 -23.31 8.65
N GLY A 64 -5.66 -22.68 8.39
CA GLY A 64 -4.39 -23.38 8.24
C GLY A 64 -3.99 -24.15 9.52
N LEU A 65 -4.08 -23.51 10.69
CA LEU A 65 -3.78 -24.13 11.99
C LEU A 65 -4.72 -25.29 12.32
N GLU A 66 -6.02 -25.15 12.09
CA GLU A 66 -7.02 -26.21 12.25
C GLU A 66 -6.70 -27.43 11.38
N GLY A 67 -6.29 -27.19 10.12
CA GLY A 67 -5.86 -28.24 9.20
C GLY A 67 -4.59 -28.98 9.66
N LEU A 68 -3.66 -28.28 10.32
CA LEU A 68 -2.46 -28.87 10.93
C LEU A 68 -2.82 -29.66 12.21
N ALA A 69 -3.62 -29.09 13.08
CA ALA A 69 -4.09 -29.73 14.30
C ALA A 69 -4.82 -31.05 14.03
N ALA A 70 -5.63 -31.09 12.95
CA ALA A 70 -6.36 -32.32 12.58
C ALA A 70 -5.42 -33.51 12.22
N LYS A 71 -4.18 -33.23 11.80
CA LYS A 71 -3.19 -34.23 11.39
C LYS A 71 -2.14 -34.49 12.46
N ALA A 72 -2.03 -33.68 13.49
CA ALA A 72 -1.00 -33.78 14.51
C ALA A 72 -1.34 -34.84 15.56
N ALA A 73 -0.31 -35.55 16.07
CA ALA A 73 -0.44 -36.46 17.20
C ALA A 73 -0.66 -35.70 18.53
N ASP A 74 0.00 -34.54 18.69
CA ASP A 74 -0.24 -33.58 19.77
C ASP A 74 -0.85 -32.31 19.19
N LYS A 75 -2.07 -32.01 19.60
CA LYS A 75 -2.84 -30.83 19.12
C LYS A 75 -2.62 -29.58 19.96
N THR A 76 -2.11 -29.76 21.17
CA THR A 76 -2.00 -28.70 22.18
C THR A 76 -1.33 -27.41 21.69
N PRO A 77 -0.21 -27.47 20.94
CA PRO A 77 0.42 -26.23 20.46
C PRO A 77 -0.44 -25.47 19.44
N TYR A 78 -1.17 -26.19 18.59
CA TYR A 78 -2.07 -25.58 17.61
C TYR A 78 -3.31 -24.98 18.25
N GLU A 79 -3.90 -25.67 19.26
CA GLU A 79 -5.08 -25.18 19.98
C GLU A 79 -4.78 -23.85 20.70
N LYS A 80 -3.61 -23.72 21.33
CA LYS A 80 -3.16 -22.48 21.95
C LYS A 80 -2.97 -21.35 20.94
N GLU A 81 -2.42 -21.66 19.78
CA GLU A 81 -2.24 -20.65 18.72
C GLU A 81 -3.58 -20.25 18.11
N ILE A 82 -4.53 -21.18 17.96
CA ILE A 82 -5.89 -20.88 17.49
C ILE A 82 -6.60 -19.96 18.48
N GLU A 83 -6.55 -20.24 19.79
CA GLU A 83 -7.12 -19.36 20.82
C GLU A 83 -6.56 -17.94 20.73
N LYS A 84 -5.24 -17.81 20.61
CA LYS A 84 -4.56 -16.50 20.42
C LYS A 84 -5.05 -15.78 19.16
N VAL A 85 -5.22 -16.50 18.06
CA VAL A 85 -5.72 -15.94 16.79
C VAL A 85 -7.18 -15.50 16.95
N GLU A 86 -8.02 -16.25 17.68
CA GLU A 86 -9.42 -15.86 17.95
C GLU A 86 -9.51 -14.59 18.78
N ASP A 87 -8.66 -14.43 19.79
CA ASP A 87 -8.55 -13.19 20.58
C ASP A 87 -8.16 -12.00 19.68
N LEU A 88 -7.15 -12.17 18.82
CA LEU A 88 -6.76 -11.12 17.86
C LEU A 88 -7.87 -10.79 16.87
N MET A 89 -8.64 -11.78 16.40
CA MET A 89 -9.79 -11.53 15.52
C MET A 89 -10.88 -10.74 16.24
N PHE A 90 -11.08 -10.99 17.53
CA PHE A 90 -12.05 -10.25 18.33
C PHE A 90 -11.58 -8.81 18.59
N ASP A 91 -10.34 -8.62 18.97
CA ASP A 91 -9.78 -7.32 19.34
C ASP A 91 -9.59 -6.38 18.14
N LEU A 92 -9.06 -6.90 17.04
CA LEU A 92 -8.76 -6.11 15.85
C LEU A 92 -9.94 -6.01 14.86
N GLY A 93 -10.85 -7.02 14.87
CA GLY A 93 -12.05 -7.03 14.05
C GLY A 93 -11.77 -6.72 12.58
N ASN A 94 -12.49 -5.74 12.04
CA ASN A 94 -12.36 -5.30 10.66
C ASN A 94 -11.43 -4.09 10.48
N GLU A 95 -10.52 -3.85 11.42
CA GLU A 95 -9.55 -2.77 11.29
C GLU A 95 -8.67 -2.98 10.05
N VAL A 96 -8.38 -1.89 9.36
CA VAL A 96 -7.46 -1.91 8.22
C VAL A 96 -6.04 -2.01 8.74
N ALA A 97 -5.35 -3.10 8.38
CA ALA A 97 -3.95 -3.31 8.74
C ALA A 97 -3.01 -2.45 7.88
N CYS A 98 -3.29 -2.40 6.59
CA CYS A 98 -2.54 -1.65 5.60
C CYS A 98 -3.35 -1.50 4.31
N PHE A 99 -2.83 -0.72 3.35
CA PHE A 99 -3.39 -0.67 2.01
C PHE A 99 -2.30 -0.62 0.95
N ASP A 100 -2.63 -1.11 -0.24
CA ASP A 100 -1.80 -0.98 -1.43
C ASP A 100 -2.34 0.11 -2.34
N GLN A 101 -1.43 0.84 -2.97
CA GLN A 101 -1.76 1.81 -4.00
C GLN A 101 -0.70 1.81 -5.10
N THR A 102 -1.14 1.88 -6.36
CA THR A 102 -0.27 1.85 -7.53
C THR A 102 -0.26 3.22 -8.20
N LEU A 103 0.93 3.72 -8.48
CA LEU A 103 1.15 4.92 -9.30
C LEU A 103 1.61 4.48 -10.68
N TYR A 104 0.94 4.97 -11.72
CA TYR A 104 1.32 4.81 -13.12
C TYR A 104 1.95 6.09 -13.65
N TYR A 105 3.02 5.95 -14.42
CA TYR A 105 3.74 7.08 -14.98
C TYR A 105 4.26 6.78 -16.39
N TRP A 106 4.52 7.84 -17.14
CA TRP A 106 5.18 7.79 -18.43
C TRP A 106 6.62 8.26 -18.28
N PHE A 107 7.49 7.73 -19.13
CA PHE A 107 8.88 8.17 -19.23
C PHE A 107 9.39 7.98 -20.65
N LYS A 108 10.50 8.64 -20.98
CA LYS A 108 11.19 8.43 -22.25
C LYS A 108 12.31 7.41 -22.04
N GLY A 109 12.29 6.36 -22.86
CA GLY A 109 13.25 5.26 -22.79
C GLY A 109 13.46 4.64 -24.18
N GLY A 110 14.04 3.43 -24.21
CA GLY A 110 14.42 2.72 -25.42
C GLY A 110 15.80 3.11 -25.93
N SER A 111 16.29 2.41 -26.94
CA SER A 111 17.65 2.61 -27.49
C SER A 111 17.94 4.01 -28.04
N SER A 112 16.91 4.76 -28.42
CA SER A 112 17.00 6.16 -28.87
C SER A 112 16.71 7.19 -27.75
N GLY A 113 16.23 6.75 -26.57
CA GLY A 113 15.79 7.62 -25.48
C GLY A 113 14.56 8.48 -25.82
N GLN A 114 13.84 8.20 -26.90
CA GLN A 114 12.72 9.03 -27.36
C GLN A 114 11.36 8.34 -27.29
N MET A 115 11.33 7.01 -27.08
CA MET A 115 10.08 6.27 -26.99
C MET A 115 9.38 6.59 -25.67
N LYS A 116 8.11 7.00 -25.75
CA LYS A 116 7.26 7.19 -24.56
C LYS A 116 6.77 5.84 -24.07
N LEU A 117 7.24 5.42 -22.90
CA LEU A 117 6.92 4.15 -22.26
C LEU A 117 6.10 4.39 -21.00
N GLN A 118 5.21 3.45 -20.66
CA GLN A 118 4.47 3.47 -19.40
C GLN A 118 5.08 2.46 -18.43
N SER A 119 5.16 2.83 -17.17
CA SER A 119 5.56 1.96 -16.08
C SER A 119 4.72 2.22 -14.83
N PHE A 120 4.98 1.47 -13.77
CA PHE A 120 4.29 1.63 -12.51
C PHE A 120 5.22 1.37 -11.33
N VAL A 121 4.83 1.89 -10.17
CA VAL A 121 5.30 1.48 -8.86
C VAL A 121 4.09 1.19 -7.98
N ILE A 122 4.21 0.19 -7.13
CA ILE A 122 3.20 -0.17 -6.14
C ILE A 122 3.79 0.01 -4.75
N GLY A 123 3.04 0.67 -3.86
CA GLY A 123 3.42 0.85 -2.47
C GLY A 123 2.38 0.27 -1.54
N ARG A 124 2.85 -0.30 -0.44
CA ARG A 124 2.07 -0.69 0.72
C ARG A 124 2.30 0.31 1.84
N PHE A 125 1.23 0.73 2.47
CA PHE A 125 1.21 1.82 3.44
C PHE A 125 0.42 1.42 4.67
N THR A 126 0.78 1.99 5.82
CA THR A 126 -0.08 1.96 7.02
C THR A 126 -1.40 2.69 6.74
N PRO A 127 -2.44 2.50 7.56
CA PRO A 127 -3.69 3.26 7.43
C PRO A 127 -3.48 4.78 7.41
N ASP A 128 -2.47 5.29 8.12
CA ASP A 128 -2.10 6.71 8.20
C ASP A 128 -1.27 7.20 7.00
N GLY A 129 -0.89 6.29 6.08
CA GLY A 129 -0.15 6.62 4.86
C GLY A 129 1.37 6.59 5.00
N GLU A 130 1.91 6.02 6.08
CA GLU A 130 3.35 5.77 6.22
C GLU A 130 3.78 4.59 5.34
N VAL A 131 4.97 4.69 4.77
CA VAL A 131 5.52 3.67 3.87
C VAL A 131 5.91 2.41 4.64
N ILE A 132 5.31 1.28 4.30
CA ILE A 132 5.78 -0.04 4.71
C ILE A 132 6.79 -0.57 3.69
N THR A 133 6.44 -0.54 2.41
CA THR A 133 7.33 -0.92 1.31
C THR A 133 6.88 -0.30 0.00
N ILE A 134 7.82 -0.08 -0.93
CA ILE A 134 7.52 0.33 -2.31
C ILE A 134 8.35 -0.54 -3.25
N THR A 135 7.75 -1.00 -4.36
CA THR A 135 8.40 -1.88 -5.34
C THR A 135 7.85 -1.66 -6.75
N THR A 136 8.59 -2.11 -7.75
CA THR A 136 8.14 -2.25 -9.14
C THR A 136 7.68 -3.66 -9.48
N ASP A 137 7.86 -4.62 -8.56
CA ASP A 137 7.44 -6.01 -8.72
C ASP A 137 6.40 -6.40 -7.65
N SER A 138 5.14 -6.46 -8.04
CA SER A 138 4.03 -6.84 -7.15
C SER A 138 4.19 -8.23 -6.52
N LYS A 139 4.98 -9.13 -7.12
CA LYS A 139 5.23 -10.47 -6.58
C LYS A 139 6.09 -10.45 -5.31
N THR A 140 6.81 -9.36 -5.06
CA THR A 140 7.62 -9.19 -3.85
C THR A 140 6.80 -8.78 -2.63
N LEU A 141 5.55 -8.36 -2.82
CA LEU A 141 4.66 -8.01 -1.72
C LEU A 141 4.13 -9.26 -1.03
N PRO A 142 4.12 -9.32 0.32
CA PRO A 142 3.52 -10.42 1.06
C PRO A 142 2.06 -10.64 0.68
N THR A 143 1.66 -11.91 0.51
CA THR A 143 0.27 -12.29 0.20
C THR A 143 -0.67 -12.02 1.38
N TYR A 144 -0.13 -12.17 2.61
CA TYR A 144 -0.86 -11.97 3.86
C TYR A 144 -0.21 -10.84 4.67
N PRO A 145 -0.42 -9.58 4.28
CA PRO A 145 0.30 -8.46 4.86
C PRO A 145 -0.06 -8.19 6.32
N ALA A 146 -1.31 -8.42 6.72
CA ALA A 146 -1.74 -8.23 8.10
C ALA A 146 -1.08 -9.25 9.05
N LEU A 147 -0.92 -10.51 8.63
CA LEU A 147 -0.15 -11.51 9.38
C LEU A 147 1.32 -11.12 9.52
N GLN A 148 1.91 -10.56 8.48
CA GLN A 148 3.31 -10.10 8.56
C GLN A 148 3.44 -8.98 9.59
N ILE A 149 2.54 -8.00 9.58
CA ILE A 149 2.52 -6.89 10.55
C ILE A 149 2.39 -7.43 11.99
N LEU A 150 1.49 -8.39 12.24
CA LEU A 150 1.31 -8.99 13.57
C LEU A 150 2.57 -9.74 14.03
N LYS A 151 3.22 -10.49 13.15
CA LYS A 151 4.49 -11.16 13.45
C LYS A 151 5.61 -10.18 13.76
N ASP A 152 5.73 -9.10 12.98
CA ASP A 152 6.75 -8.08 13.19
C ASP A 152 6.56 -7.32 14.51
N ARG A 153 5.32 -7.23 15.01
CA ARG A 153 4.99 -6.69 16.34
C ARG A 153 5.20 -7.69 17.48
N GLY A 154 5.30 -8.98 17.18
CA GLY A 154 5.34 -10.05 18.20
C GLY A 154 3.96 -10.43 18.75
N ASP A 155 2.90 -10.06 18.04
CA ASP A 155 1.51 -10.40 18.39
C ASP A 155 1.14 -11.82 17.92
N LEU A 156 1.94 -12.42 17.04
CA LEU A 156 1.85 -13.82 16.56
C LEU A 156 3.18 -14.53 16.63
#